data_6ad3d213d37b25f955c4e475a08eaf79
#
_entry.id   6ad3d213d37b25f955c4e475a08eaf79
#
_cell.length_a   1.000
_cell.length_b   1.000
_cell.length_c   1.000
_cell.angle_alpha   90.00
_cell.angle_beta   90.00
_cell.angle_gamma   90.00
#
_symmetry.space_group_name_H-M   'P 1'
#
loop_
_entity.id
_entity.type
_entity.pdbx_description
1 polymer ?
#
loop_
_entity_poly.entity_id
_entity_poly.type
_entity_poly.pdbx_seq_one_letter_code
_entity_poly.pdbx_strand_id
1 'polypeptide(L)'
;MREETKYDKEDIQMKKIVFFGGGPMGEGIMGGLIRGKVVEPQQITVSELLPARREYLEKTHGVLTTTDPAEAATADVVILAVNPNQIPNVTKVLKPHLSKETIVISIACGVALATLEEQLGADKKILRVMPNTLIQSGNGYSAACINPNVNDDDKVIITNVLNALGQTMYVTENMFETFTAFCCTGPIW
;
A
#
# COMPACT_ATOMS: atom_id res chain seq x y z
N MET A 1 -12.62 15.15 21.89
CA MET A 1 -12.94 16.13 20.83
C MET A 1 -12.11 15.70 19.62
N ARG A 2 -12.74 15.18 18.58
CA ARG A 2 -12.06 14.88 17.31
C ARG A 2 -11.95 16.20 16.57
N GLU A 3 -10.74 16.68 16.30
CA GLU A 3 -10.54 17.72 15.30
C GLU A 3 -10.91 17.11 13.95
N GLU A 4 -12.07 17.52 13.41
CA GLU A 4 -12.41 17.30 12.01
C GLU A 4 -11.47 18.17 11.20
N THR A 5 -10.47 17.56 10.58
CA THR A 5 -9.63 18.22 9.57
C THR A 5 -10.52 18.58 8.40
N LYS A 6 -10.67 19.88 8.20
CA LYS A 6 -11.44 20.56 7.18
C LYS A 6 -10.70 20.45 5.82
N TYR A 7 -10.69 19.25 5.22
CA TYR A 7 -10.36 19.06 3.82
C TYR A 7 -11.61 18.57 3.14
N ASP A 8 -12.12 19.37 2.22
CA ASP A 8 -13.24 18.99 1.37
C ASP A 8 -12.86 17.73 0.58
N LYS A 9 -13.68 16.69 0.70
CA LYS A 9 -13.47 15.34 0.13
C LYS A 9 -13.50 15.30 -1.41
N GLU A 10 -13.63 16.43 -2.08
CA GLU A 10 -13.91 16.47 -3.53
C GLU A 10 -12.68 16.68 -4.42
N ASP A 11 -11.49 17.06 -3.91
CA ASP A 11 -10.43 17.58 -4.77
C ASP A 11 -9.22 16.69 -5.06
N ILE A 12 -9.05 15.53 -4.40
CA ILE A 12 -7.95 14.60 -4.70
C ILE A 12 -8.51 13.23 -5.08
N GLN A 13 -8.99 13.14 -6.31
CA GLN A 13 -9.45 11.87 -6.86
C GLN A 13 -8.26 11.03 -7.30
N MET A 14 -7.94 9.99 -6.54
CA MET A 14 -6.97 8.97 -6.91
C MET A 14 -7.46 8.24 -8.16
N LYS A 15 -6.64 8.22 -9.22
CA LYS A 15 -7.03 7.69 -10.53
C LYS A 15 -6.59 6.25 -10.75
N LYS A 16 -5.43 5.86 -10.19
CA LYS A 16 -4.87 4.54 -10.43
C LYS A 16 -4.01 4.05 -9.26
N ILE A 17 -4.29 2.83 -8.81
CA ILE A 17 -3.45 2.09 -7.87
C ILE A 17 -2.88 0.85 -8.56
N VAL A 18 -1.57 0.62 -8.41
CA VAL A 18 -0.91 -0.58 -8.91
C VAL A 18 -0.38 -1.40 -7.73
N PHE A 19 -0.81 -2.64 -7.64
CA PHE A 19 -0.28 -3.61 -6.68
C PHE A 19 0.82 -4.45 -7.32
N PHE A 20 1.91 -4.64 -6.61
CA PHE A 20 2.88 -5.69 -6.89
C PHE A 20 2.66 -6.81 -5.87
N GLY A 21 2.06 -7.91 -6.38
CA GLY A 21 1.62 -9.05 -5.59
C GLY A 21 0.12 -9.05 -5.29
N GLY A 22 -0.55 -10.13 -5.71
CA GLY A 22 -1.97 -10.40 -5.50
C GLY A 22 -2.24 -11.42 -4.40
N GLY A 23 -1.31 -11.62 -3.46
CA GLY A 23 -1.46 -12.55 -2.33
C GLY A 23 -2.59 -12.16 -1.36
N PRO A 24 -2.83 -12.97 -0.28
CA PRO A 24 -3.95 -12.74 0.64
C PRO A 24 -3.96 -11.34 1.28
N MET A 25 -2.77 -10.78 1.61
CA MET A 25 -2.69 -9.45 2.20
C MET A 25 -2.98 -8.36 1.16
N GLY A 26 -2.43 -8.46 -0.06
CA GLY A 26 -2.75 -7.55 -1.16
C GLY A 26 -4.23 -7.58 -1.51
N GLU A 27 -4.84 -8.78 -1.56
CA GLU A 27 -6.27 -8.95 -1.75
C GLU A 27 -7.11 -8.30 -0.65
N GLY A 28 -6.70 -8.47 0.62
CA GLY A 28 -7.37 -7.83 1.76
C GLY A 28 -7.38 -6.31 1.67
N ILE A 29 -6.25 -5.72 1.25
CA ILE A 29 -6.12 -4.26 1.04
C ILE A 29 -7.02 -3.82 -0.11
N MET A 30 -6.91 -4.45 -1.29
CA MET A 30 -7.72 -4.07 -2.45
C MET A 30 -9.22 -4.21 -2.17
N GLY A 31 -9.63 -5.29 -1.50
CA GLY A 31 -11.01 -5.47 -1.06
C GLY A 31 -11.47 -4.37 -0.08
N GLY A 32 -10.59 -3.91 0.80
CA GLY A 32 -10.83 -2.78 1.70
C GLY A 32 -11.04 -1.47 0.95
N LEU A 33 -10.20 -1.17 -0.02
CA LEU A 33 -10.29 0.04 -0.85
C LEU A 33 -11.59 0.09 -1.67
N ILE A 34 -11.99 -1.05 -2.26
CA ILE A 34 -13.23 -1.16 -3.03
C ILE A 34 -14.46 -1.00 -2.10
N ARG A 35 -14.50 -1.71 -0.97
CA ARG A 35 -15.59 -1.59 -0.01
C ARG A 35 -15.72 -0.18 0.57
N GLY A 36 -14.58 0.45 0.84
CA GLY A 36 -14.49 1.84 1.35
C GLY A 36 -14.80 2.90 0.29
N LYS A 37 -15.03 2.49 -0.96
CA LYS A 37 -15.26 3.39 -2.11
C LYS A 37 -14.15 4.43 -2.28
N VAL A 38 -12.91 4.04 -1.98
CA VAL A 38 -11.72 4.87 -2.19
C VAL A 38 -11.36 4.91 -3.67
N VAL A 39 -11.56 3.78 -4.35
CA VAL A 39 -11.37 3.61 -5.80
C VAL A 39 -12.39 2.62 -6.35
N GLU A 40 -12.68 2.74 -7.64
CA GLU A 40 -13.42 1.74 -8.38
C GLU A 40 -12.52 0.55 -8.75
N PRO A 41 -13.05 -0.67 -8.90
CA PRO A 41 -12.25 -1.85 -9.23
C PRO A 41 -11.33 -1.67 -10.43
N GLN A 42 -11.80 -0.99 -11.49
CA GLN A 42 -11.06 -0.76 -12.74
C GLN A 42 -9.90 0.24 -12.59
N GLN A 43 -9.83 0.96 -11.47
CA GLN A 43 -8.70 1.82 -11.12
C GLN A 43 -7.57 1.04 -10.43
N ILE A 44 -7.78 -0.25 -10.12
CA ILE A 44 -6.79 -1.14 -9.52
C ILE A 44 -6.20 -2.05 -10.60
N THR A 45 -4.88 -2.04 -10.74
CA THR A 45 -4.13 -3.02 -11.54
C THR A 45 -3.24 -3.84 -10.62
N VAL A 46 -3.26 -5.16 -10.75
CA VAL A 46 -2.44 -6.08 -9.94
C VAL A 46 -1.39 -6.74 -10.81
N SER A 47 -0.12 -6.45 -10.56
CA SER A 47 1.00 -7.19 -11.14
C SER A 47 1.17 -8.50 -10.37
N GLU A 48 0.78 -9.61 -11.01
CA GLU A 48 0.82 -10.95 -10.44
C GLU A 48 1.34 -11.95 -11.48
N LEU A 49 2.26 -12.81 -11.09
CA LEU A 49 2.92 -13.74 -12.01
C LEU A 49 2.08 -14.99 -12.29
N LEU A 50 1.28 -15.45 -11.30
CA LEU A 50 0.51 -16.69 -11.42
C LEU A 50 -0.79 -16.47 -12.23
N PRO A 51 -0.96 -17.13 -13.40
CA PRO A 51 -2.14 -16.93 -14.25
C PRO A 51 -3.47 -17.22 -13.52
N ALA A 52 -3.52 -18.33 -12.78
CA ALA A 52 -4.73 -18.71 -12.03
C ALA A 52 -5.10 -17.67 -10.95
N ARG A 53 -4.10 -17.00 -10.36
CA ARG A 53 -4.34 -15.95 -9.37
C ARG A 53 -4.87 -14.68 -10.03
N ARG A 54 -4.35 -14.31 -11.19
CA ARG A 54 -4.87 -13.19 -11.98
C ARG A 54 -6.35 -13.41 -12.33
N GLU A 55 -6.66 -14.56 -12.91
CA GLU A 55 -8.05 -14.92 -13.27
C GLU A 55 -9.00 -14.87 -12.06
N TYR A 56 -8.55 -15.36 -10.91
CA TYR A 56 -9.34 -15.28 -9.67
C TYR A 56 -9.60 -13.83 -9.25
N LEU A 57 -8.59 -12.96 -9.25
CA LEU A 57 -8.72 -11.56 -8.84
C LEU A 57 -9.65 -10.77 -9.77
N GLU A 58 -9.53 -10.98 -11.08
CA GLU A 58 -10.40 -10.37 -12.08
C GLU A 58 -11.87 -10.79 -11.88
N LYS A 59 -12.12 -12.09 -11.71
CA LYS A 59 -13.48 -12.61 -11.51
C LYS A 59 -14.09 -12.20 -10.17
N THR A 60 -13.30 -12.17 -9.11
CA THR A 60 -13.80 -11.95 -7.75
C THR A 60 -13.97 -10.47 -7.42
N HIS A 61 -13.02 -9.63 -7.87
CA HIS A 61 -12.97 -8.23 -7.49
C HIS A 61 -13.21 -7.25 -8.65
N GLY A 62 -13.19 -7.72 -9.91
CA GLY A 62 -13.36 -6.86 -11.09
C GLY A 62 -12.17 -5.95 -11.37
N VAL A 63 -11.01 -6.24 -10.80
CA VAL A 63 -9.77 -5.49 -10.98
C VAL A 63 -9.07 -5.87 -12.28
N LEU A 64 -8.13 -5.03 -12.73
CA LEU A 64 -7.26 -5.35 -13.85
C LEU A 64 -6.03 -6.13 -13.36
N THR A 65 -5.47 -6.99 -14.20
CA THR A 65 -4.22 -7.69 -13.88
C THR A 65 -3.19 -7.56 -15.00
N THR A 66 -1.91 -7.66 -14.63
CA THR A 66 -0.78 -7.55 -15.57
C THR A 66 0.41 -8.38 -15.10
N THR A 67 1.37 -8.56 -15.99
CA THR A 67 2.75 -8.98 -15.66
C THR A 67 3.78 -7.91 -15.99
N ASP A 68 3.33 -6.76 -16.55
CA ASP A 68 4.19 -5.67 -16.97
C ASP A 68 4.42 -4.67 -15.84
N PRO A 69 5.67 -4.48 -15.36
CA PRO A 69 5.97 -3.48 -14.33
C PRO A 69 5.80 -2.03 -14.81
N ALA A 70 5.75 -1.78 -16.14
CA ALA A 70 5.53 -0.45 -16.71
C ALA A 70 4.16 0.16 -16.35
N GLU A 71 3.20 -0.65 -15.90
CA GLU A 71 1.92 -0.18 -15.38
C GLU A 71 2.06 0.82 -14.21
N ALA A 72 3.17 0.74 -13.47
CA ALA A 72 3.48 1.67 -12.39
C ALA A 72 3.75 3.11 -12.87
N ALA A 73 4.11 3.31 -14.15
CA ALA A 73 4.48 4.63 -14.69
C ALA A 73 3.34 5.67 -14.62
N THR A 74 2.10 5.21 -14.60
CA THR A 74 0.90 6.06 -14.54
C THR A 74 0.15 5.94 -13.22
N ALA A 75 0.74 5.29 -12.22
CA ALA A 75 0.11 5.08 -10.91
C ALA A 75 0.27 6.31 -10.00
N ASP A 76 -0.80 6.69 -9.31
CA ASP A 76 -0.73 7.64 -8.20
C ASP A 76 -0.16 6.94 -6.96
N VAL A 77 -0.55 5.68 -6.75
CA VAL A 77 -0.10 4.85 -5.64
C VAL A 77 0.37 3.48 -6.15
N VAL A 78 1.53 3.05 -5.69
CA VAL A 78 2.05 1.69 -5.87
C VAL A 78 2.09 0.99 -4.52
N ILE A 79 1.49 -0.20 -4.43
CA ILE A 79 1.49 -1.02 -3.20
C ILE A 79 2.36 -2.25 -3.41
N LEU A 80 3.44 -2.36 -2.62
CA LEU A 80 4.33 -3.52 -2.59
C LEU A 80 3.76 -4.55 -1.60
N ALA A 81 3.04 -5.56 -2.13
CA ALA A 81 2.36 -6.61 -1.38
C ALA A 81 2.95 -8.00 -1.66
N VAL A 82 4.25 -8.06 -1.86
CA VAL A 82 5.03 -9.29 -2.04
C VAL A 82 5.74 -9.70 -0.75
N ASN A 83 6.22 -10.94 -0.70
CA ASN A 83 7.06 -11.39 0.41
C ASN A 83 8.35 -10.55 0.52
N PRO A 84 8.86 -10.31 1.73
CA PRO A 84 10.04 -9.46 1.95
C PRO A 84 11.27 -9.86 1.11
N ASN A 85 11.50 -11.15 0.90
CA ASN A 85 12.61 -11.67 0.08
C ASN A 85 12.46 -11.36 -1.42
N GLN A 86 11.29 -10.97 -1.88
CA GLN A 86 11.02 -10.57 -3.27
C GLN A 86 11.21 -9.07 -3.50
N ILE A 87 11.26 -8.26 -2.45
CA ILE A 87 11.39 -6.80 -2.54
C ILE A 87 12.56 -6.37 -3.43
N PRO A 88 13.79 -6.92 -3.30
CA PRO A 88 14.91 -6.50 -4.17
C PRO A 88 14.65 -6.74 -5.66
N ASN A 89 13.96 -7.82 -6.00
CA ASN A 89 13.63 -8.12 -7.40
C ASN A 89 12.53 -7.19 -7.94
N VAL A 90 11.50 -6.95 -7.13
CA VAL A 90 10.38 -6.08 -7.50
C VAL A 90 10.84 -4.62 -7.62
N THR A 91 11.60 -4.10 -6.66
CA THR A 91 12.11 -2.73 -6.70
C THR A 91 13.04 -2.50 -7.89
N LYS A 92 13.85 -3.49 -8.27
CA LYS A 92 14.74 -3.42 -9.43
C LYS A 92 13.97 -3.22 -10.75
N VAL A 93 12.88 -3.95 -10.95
CA VAL A 93 12.07 -3.83 -12.18
C VAL A 93 11.12 -2.62 -12.12
N LEU A 94 10.71 -2.21 -10.94
CA LEU A 94 9.80 -1.10 -10.71
C LEU A 94 10.48 0.26 -10.84
N LYS A 95 11.71 0.40 -10.33
CA LYS A 95 12.45 1.68 -10.24
C LYS A 95 12.47 2.50 -11.54
N PRO A 96 12.71 1.91 -12.73
CA PRO A 96 12.73 2.67 -14.00
C PRO A 96 11.38 3.30 -14.36
N HIS A 97 10.28 2.80 -13.81
CA HIS A 97 8.92 3.20 -14.14
C HIS A 97 8.29 4.14 -13.10
N LEU A 98 8.93 4.32 -11.94
CA LEU A 98 8.39 5.17 -10.87
C LEU A 98 8.57 6.66 -11.16
N SER A 99 7.45 7.38 -11.23
CA SER A 99 7.46 8.85 -11.11
C SER A 99 7.93 9.27 -9.71
N LYS A 100 8.49 10.47 -9.59
CA LYS A 100 8.76 11.08 -8.29
C LYS A 100 7.48 11.46 -7.53
N GLU A 101 6.36 11.60 -8.25
CA GLU A 101 5.06 11.92 -7.66
C GLU A 101 4.31 10.69 -7.16
N THR A 102 4.69 9.49 -7.60
CA THR A 102 4.07 8.23 -7.18
C THR A 102 4.35 7.94 -5.71
N ILE A 103 3.31 7.67 -4.93
CA ILE A 103 3.43 7.24 -3.54
C ILE A 103 3.65 5.72 -3.52
N VAL A 104 4.75 5.27 -2.94
CA VAL A 104 5.03 3.84 -2.76
C VAL A 104 4.68 3.41 -1.35
N ILE A 105 3.74 2.48 -1.21
CA ILE A 105 3.32 1.89 0.06
C ILE A 105 3.88 0.47 0.15
N SER A 106 4.76 0.20 1.09
CA SER A 106 5.29 -1.15 1.34
C SER A 106 4.65 -1.78 2.56
N ILE A 107 4.13 -3.00 2.41
CA ILE A 107 3.64 -3.82 3.53
C ILE A 107 4.58 -4.98 3.84
N ALA A 108 5.79 -4.96 3.29
CA ALA A 108 6.77 -6.02 3.49
C ALA A 108 7.36 -5.97 4.92
N CYS A 109 7.11 -7.02 5.70
CA CYS A 109 7.61 -7.15 7.05
C CYS A 109 9.15 -7.16 7.08
N GLY A 110 9.76 -6.41 8.01
CA GLY A 110 11.21 -6.39 8.20
C GLY A 110 12.00 -5.62 7.12
N VAL A 111 11.34 -4.93 6.18
CA VAL A 111 12.00 -4.09 5.17
C VAL A 111 11.91 -2.63 5.59
N ALA A 112 13.04 -2.06 6.02
CA ALA A 112 13.12 -0.70 6.54
C ALA A 112 12.94 0.37 5.45
N LEU A 113 12.52 1.60 5.84
CA LEU A 113 12.43 2.75 4.93
C LEU A 113 13.75 3.01 4.21
N ALA A 114 14.88 3.01 4.94
CA ALA A 114 16.20 3.22 4.35
C ALA A 114 16.53 2.21 3.25
N THR A 115 16.15 0.94 3.42
CA THR A 115 16.32 -0.10 2.39
C THR A 115 15.48 0.19 1.15
N LEU A 116 14.24 0.64 1.34
CA LEU A 116 13.35 1.00 0.22
C LEU A 116 13.87 2.25 -0.52
N GLU A 117 14.37 3.25 0.20
CA GLU A 117 14.97 4.46 -0.37
C GLU A 117 16.23 4.14 -1.20
N GLU A 118 17.10 3.27 -0.70
CA GLU A 118 18.29 2.80 -1.44
C GLU A 118 17.89 2.11 -2.75
N GLN A 119 16.90 1.24 -2.69
CA GLN A 119 16.49 0.44 -3.84
C GLN A 119 15.67 1.23 -4.86
N LEU A 120 14.73 2.06 -4.42
CA LEU A 120 13.81 2.80 -5.30
C LEU A 120 14.35 4.16 -5.72
N GLY A 121 15.13 4.81 -4.86
CA GLY A 121 15.65 6.16 -5.01
C GLY A 121 15.27 7.05 -3.83
N ALA A 122 16.23 7.86 -3.36
CA ALA A 122 16.06 8.72 -2.20
C ALA A 122 15.09 9.90 -2.43
N ASP A 123 14.68 10.15 -3.68
CA ASP A 123 13.71 11.17 -4.09
C ASP A 123 12.26 10.66 -4.10
N LYS A 124 12.02 9.38 -3.82
CA LYS A 124 10.68 8.78 -3.88
C LYS A 124 9.91 8.98 -2.59
N LYS A 125 8.59 9.10 -2.73
CA LYS A 125 7.62 9.19 -1.63
C LYS A 125 7.34 7.79 -1.13
N ILE A 126 7.78 7.46 0.08
CA ILE A 126 7.69 6.08 0.60
C ILE A 126 6.96 6.06 1.94
N LEU A 127 5.97 5.17 2.02
CA LEU A 127 5.24 4.82 3.22
C LEU A 127 5.48 3.34 3.53
N ARG A 128 5.93 3.04 4.74
CA ARG A 128 5.98 1.70 5.30
C ARG A 128 4.74 1.48 6.15
N VAL A 129 4.01 0.39 5.90
CA VAL A 129 2.80 0.02 6.65
C VAL A 129 2.92 -1.41 7.15
N MET A 130 2.57 -1.65 8.39
CA MET A 130 2.40 -2.98 8.95
C MET A 130 0.94 -3.19 9.32
N PRO A 131 0.13 -3.77 8.42
CA PRO A 131 -1.25 -4.10 8.68
C PRO A 131 -1.36 -5.45 9.43
N ASN A 132 -2.47 -5.67 10.13
CA ASN A 132 -2.84 -6.98 10.62
C ASN A 132 -3.93 -7.62 9.75
N THR A 133 -4.23 -8.90 9.96
CA THR A 133 -5.19 -9.66 9.15
C THR A 133 -6.64 -9.16 9.24
N LEU A 134 -6.99 -8.37 10.24
CA LEU A 134 -8.34 -7.81 10.41
C LEU A 134 -8.68 -6.74 9.36
N ILE A 135 -7.71 -6.30 8.54
CA ILE A 135 -7.98 -5.40 7.40
C ILE A 135 -8.98 -6.02 6.42
N GLN A 136 -9.06 -7.36 6.33
CA GLN A 136 -10.00 -8.05 5.46
C GLN A 136 -11.46 -7.73 5.82
N SER A 137 -11.75 -7.45 7.09
CA SER A 137 -13.07 -7.04 7.57
C SER A 137 -13.25 -5.52 7.72
N GLY A 138 -12.23 -4.72 7.39
CA GLY A 138 -12.23 -3.26 7.62
C GLY A 138 -11.99 -2.85 9.07
N ASN A 139 -11.66 -3.79 9.95
CA ASN A 139 -11.37 -3.56 11.36
C ASN A 139 -9.88 -3.71 11.68
N GLY A 140 -9.03 -3.48 10.69
CA GLY A 140 -7.59 -3.58 10.84
C GLY A 140 -7.02 -2.54 11.79
N TYR A 141 -5.84 -2.85 12.33
CA TYR A 141 -5.00 -1.90 13.02
C TYR A 141 -3.60 -1.95 12.41
N SER A 142 -3.12 -0.80 11.94
CA SER A 142 -1.85 -0.71 11.21
C SER A 142 -0.90 0.27 11.87
N ALA A 143 0.41 -0.04 11.85
CA ALA A 143 1.44 0.98 12.01
C ALA A 143 1.79 1.59 10.65
N ALA A 144 2.11 2.87 10.63
CA ALA A 144 2.59 3.57 9.45
C ALA A 144 3.80 4.44 9.78
N CYS A 145 4.79 4.45 8.89
CA CYS A 145 5.94 5.33 8.95
C CYS A 145 6.21 5.90 7.57
N ILE A 146 6.32 7.22 7.45
CA ILE A 146 6.54 7.96 6.20
C ILE A 146 7.97 8.48 6.13
N ASN A 147 8.52 8.57 4.92
CA ASN A 147 9.77 9.27 4.71
C ASN A 147 9.57 10.80 4.52
N PRO A 148 10.64 11.62 4.58
CA PRO A 148 10.54 13.08 4.48
C PRO A 148 10.02 13.61 3.13
N ASN A 149 9.98 12.78 2.07
CA ASN A 149 9.52 13.20 0.75
C ASN A 149 7.98 13.25 0.63
N VAL A 150 7.28 12.63 1.58
CA VAL A 150 5.79 12.66 1.65
C VAL A 150 5.34 14.02 2.15
N ASN A 151 4.64 14.78 1.30
CA ASN A 151 4.09 16.10 1.62
C ASN A 151 2.67 16.00 2.21
N ASP A 152 2.05 17.14 2.50
CA ASP A 152 0.73 17.16 3.13
C ASP A 152 -0.41 16.73 2.18
N ASP A 153 -0.30 16.99 0.88
CA ASP A 153 -1.27 16.52 -0.11
C ASP A 153 -1.20 14.99 -0.25
N ASP A 154 0.01 14.44 -0.23
CA ASP A 154 0.22 12.99 -0.22
C ASP A 154 -0.41 12.32 1.00
N LYS A 155 -0.35 12.99 2.17
CA LYS A 155 -0.96 12.48 3.41
C LYS A 155 -2.49 12.36 3.30
N VAL A 156 -3.15 13.19 2.50
CA VAL A 156 -4.59 13.06 2.24
C VAL A 156 -4.87 11.76 1.48
N ILE A 157 -4.13 11.47 0.42
CA ILE A 157 -4.23 10.22 -0.34
C ILE A 157 -3.97 9.03 0.57
N ILE A 158 -2.85 9.07 1.31
CA ILE A 158 -2.45 8.02 2.25
C ILE A 158 -3.54 7.77 3.30
N THR A 159 -4.11 8.83 3.86
CA THR A 159 -5.17 8.73 4.87
C THR A 159 -6.42 8.05 4.31
N ASN A 160 -6.82 8.35 3.09
CA ASN A 160 -7.94 7.69 2.42
C ASN A 160 -7.67 6.19 2.23
N VAL A 161 -6.46 5.83 1.80
CA VAL A 161 -6.05 4.42 1.65
C VAL A 161 -6.08 3.70 3.01
N LEU A 162 -5.47 4.28 4.05
CA LEU A 162 -5.33 3.64 5.35
C LEU A 162 -6.68 3.53 6.10
N ASN A 163 -7.55 4.53 6.00
CA ASN A 163 -8.88 4.52 6.62
C ASN A 163 -9.79 3.40 6.06
N ALA A 164 -9.59 3.00 4.80
CA ALA A 164 -10.32 1.86 4.22
C ALA A 164 -9.92 0.51 4.84
N LEU A 165 -8.76 0.45 5.51
CA LEU A 165 -8.22 -0.76 6.14
C LEU A 165 -8.57 -0.85 7.63
N GLY A 166 -8.93 0.26 8.26
CA GLY A 166 -9.23 0.35 9.69
C GLY A 166 -8.53 1.53 10.36
N GLN A 167 -8.01 1.31 11.57
CA GLN A 167 -7.28 2.34 12.32
C GLN A 167 -5.78 2.29 12.01
N THR A 168 -5.14 3.45 12.04
CA THR A 168 -3.70 3.56 11.80
C THR A 168 -3.04 4.40 12.88
N MET A 169 -1.90 3.92 13.39
CA MET A 169 -1.00 4.67 14.26
C MET A 169 0.27 5.03 13.48
N TYR A 170 0.57 6.31 13.40
CA TYR A 170 1.87 6.75 12.88
C TYR A 170 2.93 6.58 13.96
N VAL A 171 4.01 5.90 13.63
CA VAL A 171 5.14 5.62 14.51
C VAL A 171 6.46 6.03 13.84
N THR A 172 7.49 6.24 14.63
CA THR A 172 8.84 6.44 14.11
C THR A 172 9.45 5.09 13.72
N GLU A 173 10.39 5.08 12.77
CA GLU A 173 10.99 3.84 12.25
C GLU A 173 11.59 2.96 13.36
N ASN A 174 12.20 3.55 14.39
CA ASN A 174 12.77 2.79 15.51
C ASN A 174 11.72 2.10 16.40
N MET A 175 10.46 2.54 16.35
CA MET A 175 9.35 1.92 17.09
C MET A 175 8.59 0.88 16.26
N PHE A 176 8.89 0.80 14.95
CA PHE A 176 8.08 0.00 14.02
C PHE A 176 8.13 -1.49 14.33
N GLU A 177 9.31 -2.03 14.64
CA GLU A 177 9.46 -3.45 14.98
C GLU A 177 8.79 -3.79 16.32
N THR A 178 8.83 -2.87 17.29
CA THR A 178 8.12 -3.04 18.56
C THR A 178 6.61 -3.12 18.32
N PHE A 179 6.07 -2.23 17.49
CA PHE A 179 4.65 -2.29 17.11
C PHE A 179 4.34 -3.62 16.42
N THR A 180 5.18 -4.07 15.47
CA THR A 180 5.00 -5.32 14.74
C THR A 180 4.91 -6.51 15.69
N ALA A 181 5.79 -6.57 16.70
CA ALA A 181 5.79 -7.65 17.68
C ALA A 181 4.50 -7.72 18.50
N PHE A 182 3.93 -6.58 18.88
CA PHE A 182 2.73 -6.54 19.74
C PHE A 182 1.41 -6.58 18.96
N CYS A 183 1.31 -5.87 17.84
CA CYS A 183 0.05 -5.68 17.15
C CYS A 183 -0.23 -6.68 16.04
N CYS A 184 0.82 -7.26 15.43
CA CYS A 184 0.66 -8.27 14.40
C CYS A 184 0.68 -9.70 14.94
N THR A 185 1.45 -9.96 16.00
CA THR A 185 1.53 -11.28 16.64
C THR A 185 0.70 -11.37 17.93
N GLY A 186 0.42 -10.22 18.57
CA GLY A 186 -0.34 -10.14 19.82
C GLY A 186 -1.73 -10.79 19.81
N PRO A 187 -2.55 -10.66 18.75
CA PRO A 187 -3.86 -11.33 18.69
C PRO A 187 -3.82 -12.86 18.72
N ILE A 188 -2.65 -13.46 18.74
CA ILE A 188 -2.46 -14.92 18.83
C ILE A 188 -2.33 -15.39 20.29
N TRP A 189 -2.18 -14.48 21.25
CA TRP A 189 -2.01 -14.78 22.69
C TRP A 189 -3.34 -14.87 23.44
#